data_a4741b96f97272737f57f8dab92d2498
#
_entry.id   a4741b96f97272737f57f8dab92d2498
#
_cell.length_a   1.000
_cell.length_b   1.000
_cell.length_c   1.000
_cell.angle_alpha   90.00
_cell.angle_beta   90.00
_cell.angle_gamma   90.00
#
_symmetry.space_group_name_H-M   'P 1'
#
loop_
_entity.id
_entity.type
_entity.pdbx_description
1 polymer ?
#
loop_
_entity_poly.entity_id
_entity_poly.type
_entity_poly.pdbx_seq_one_letter_code
_entity_poly.pdbx_strand_id
1 'polypeptide(L)'
;MGVALVKNNAYSTLAATITSSDTTLNVAVGTGVRFPSIAGGSGDFFFLTLLDTSNNIEVVKVTAVSTDTFTIVRGQDGTTARNYSATSRVELRPVQGLFDDKVSRGGGTMLGHLEAIANATGNQIPRVNEVVKKSGDTMSGALIVPELRGPSNVIDVPSGHRIDGADSGAIKVPGMVIQTVYKQVDTVTTIATSANLEASVTDMFLDITPKYNDSKILVMMDVTSEQSNQNIVFRLTRNGTAIGNNSAVPLQGWVGWKSGVYDGNDDSTPQSRFMSYMDSPGTTSTLTYQLRFINHGSATTFYLNRSVAGAAVGQSGYEIATSSVMLQEIAQ
;
A
#
# COMPACT_ATOMS: atom_id res chain seq x y z
N MET A 1 -20.54 -0.82 34.92
CA MET A 1 -20.34 0.43 35.68
C MET A 1 -21.71 1.10 35.78
N GLY A 2 -22.17 1.43 37.01
CA GLY A 2 -23.49 2.03 37.16
C GLY A 2 -23.56 3.47 36.64
N VAL A 3 -24.76 3.93 36.29
CA VAL A 3 -25.00 5.26 35.72
C VAL A 3 -25.58 6.19 36.79
N ALA A 4 -25.15 7.45 36.80
CA ALA A 4 -25.76 8.47 37.64
C ALA A 4 -27.14 8.87 37.09
N LEU A 5 -28.18 8.63 37.84
CA LEU A 5 -29.57 8.88 37.45
C LEU A 5 -30.01 10.27 37.86
N VAL A 6 -30.86 10.89 37.06
CA VAL A 6 -31.48 12.19 37.33
C VAL A 6 -32.98 12.12 37.10
N LYS A 7 -33.73 12.97 37.80
CA LYS A 7 -35.18 13.09 37.63
C LYS A 7 -35.62 14.52 37.94
N ASN A 8 -36.51 15.05 37.14
CA ASN A 8 -37.01 16.41 37.31
C ASN A 8 -37.90 16.50 38.57
N ASN A 9 -37.80 17.60 39.30
CA ASN A 9 -38.63 17.92 40.46
C ASN A 9 -38.60 16.88 41.59
N ALA A 10 -37.45 16.22 41.78
CA ALA A 10 -37.25 15.21 42.83
C ALA A 10 -36.89 15.93 44.15
N TYR A 11 -37.88 16.14 45.01
CA TYR A 11 -37.70 16.72 46.33
C TYR A 11 -38.64 16.09 47.33
N SER A 12 -38.23 16.12 48.61
CA SER A 12 -38.99 15.68 49.77
C SER A 12 -38.43 16.30 51.05
N THR A 13 -38.84 15.78 52.19
CA THR A 13 -38.26 16.01 53.52
C THR A 13 -37.94 14.68 54.19
N LEU A 14 -37.03 14.69 55.16
CA LEU A 14 -36.77 13.52 56.00
C LEU A 14 -38.01 13.20 56.85
N ALA A 15 -38.42 11.94 56.85
CA ALA A 15 -39.51 11.44 57.69
C ALA A 15 -39.10 11.28 59.18
N ALA A 16 -37.79 11.03 59.42
CA ALA A 16 -37.22 10.86 60.76
C ALA A 16 -35.82 11.49 60.82
N THR A 17 -35.35 11.79 62.04
CA THR A 17 -33.97 12.23 62.27
C THR A 17 -32.96 11.15 61.85
N ILE A 18 -31.86 11.56 61.23
CA ILE A 18 -30.73 10.70 60.90
C ILE A 18 -29.46 11.22 61.57
N THR A 19 -28.61 10.31 61.97
CA THR A 19 -27.27 10.59 62.48
C THR A 19 -26.22 10.59 61.38
N SER A 20 -25.03 11.11 61.61
CA SER A 20 -23.92 11.11 60.66
C SER A 20 -23.42 9.72 60.25
N SER A 21 -23.78 8.66 61.04
CA SER A 21 -23.38 7.29 60.77
C SER A 21 -24.47 6.44 60.08
N ASP A 22 -25.69 6.97 59.92
CA ASP A 22 -26.78 6.21 59.30
C ASP A 22 -26.49 6.00 57.80
N THR A 23 -26.72 4.77 57.37
CA THR A 23 -26.58 4.32 55.98
C THR A 23 -27.88 4.24 55.22
N THR A 24 -28.99 4.59 55.89
CA THR A 24 -30.32 4.69 55.31
C THR A 24 -31.01 5.98 55.73
N LEU A 25 -31.90 6.48 54.92
CA LEU A 25 -32.82 7.56 55.27
C LEU A 25 -34.23 7.23 54.77
N ASN A 26 -35.24 7.79 55.47
CA ASN A 26 -36.61 7.74 55.01
C ASN A 26 -37.07 9.14 54.58
N VAL A 27 -37.67 9.21 53.41
CA VAL A 27 -38.33 10.45 52.94
C VAL A 27 -39.79 10.46 53.38
N ALA A 28 -40.46 11.61 53.33
CA ALA A 28 -41.87 11.72 53.66
C ALA A 28 -42.72 10.69 52.91
N VAL A 29 -43.68 10.10 53.58
CA VAL A 29 -44.50 8.97 53.10
C VAL A 29 -45.10 9.28 51.72
N GLY A 30 -44.91 8.35 50.78
CA GLY A 30 -45.42 8.45 49.40
C GLY A 30 -44.64 9.38 48.49
N THR A 31 -43.51 9.94 48.94
CA THR A 31 -42.70 10.85 48.11
C THR A 31 -41.50 10.18 47.47
N GLY A 32 -41.14 8.96 47.85
CA GLY A 32 -40.03 8.23 47.23
C GLY A 32 -40.19 8.05 45.71
N VAL A 33 -41.42 7.95 45.23
CA VAL A 33 -41.72 7.86 43.77
C VAL A 33 -41.27 9.11 42.95
N ARG A 34 -40.97 10.22 43.62
CA ARG A 34 -40.45 11.44 42.96
C ARG A 34 -38.99 11.29 42.57
N PHE A 35 -38.27 10.34 43.15
CA PHE A 35 -36.85 10.11 42.89
C PHE A 35 -36.63 9.02 41.84
N PRO A 36 -35.43 8.89 41.27
CA PRO A 36 -35.12 7.80 40.34
C PRO A 36 -35.31 6.43 41.00
N SER A 37 -35.80 5.47 40.25
CA SER A 37 -35.78 4.05 40.67
C SER A 37 -34.43 3.43 40.29
N ILE A 38 -33.88 2.64 41.19
CA ILE A 38 -32.63 1.89 40.97
C ILE A 38 -33.00 0.43 40.82
N ALA A 39 -32.66 -0.16 39.65
CA ALA A 39 -32.83 -1.58 39.41
C ALA A 39 -31.82 -2.37 40.25
N GLY A 40 -32.27 -3.44 40.92
CA GLY A 40 -31.38 -4.29 41.72
C GLY A 40 -30.20 -4.82 40.87
N GLY A 41 -28.99 -4.67 41.39
CA GLY A 41 -27.78 -5.16 40.72
C GLY A 41 -27.28 -4.33 39.54
N SER A 42 -27.97 -3.24 39.14
CA SER A 42 -27.50 -2.38 38.04
C SER A 42 -26.20 -1.60 38.36
N GLY A 43 -25.98 -1.34 39.66
CA GLY A 43 -24.91 -0.44 40.11
C GLY A 43 -25.22 1.04 39.87
N ASP A 44 -26.43 1.38 39.41
CA ASP A 44 -26.88 2.75 39.21
C ASP A 44 -27.03 3.48 40.54
N PHE A 45 -26.98 4.79 40.50
CA PHE A 45 -27.03 5.63 41.66
C PHE A 45 -27.56 7.02 41.33
N PHE A 46 -27.89 7.81 42.35
CA PHE A 46 -28.08 9.25 42.19
C PHE A 46 -27.59 9.98 43.45
N PHE A 47 -27.36 11.27 43.33
CA PHE A 47 -26.98 12.12 44.44
C PHE A 47 -28.19 12.84 45.01
N LEU A 48 -28.23 12.93 46.34
CA LEU A 48 -29.20 13.77 47.08
C LEU A 48 -28.46 14.82 47.88
N THR A 49 -29.02 16.01 47.96
CA THR A 49 -28.60 17.06 48.87
C THR A 49 -29.53 17.10 50.06
N LEU A 50 -28.98 16.92 51.25
CA LEU A 50 -29.65 17.14 52.52
C LEU A 50 -29.38 18.60 52.95
N LEU A 51 -30.42 19.29 53.38
CA LEU A 51 -30.36 20.69 53.83
C LEU A 51 -31.18 20.88 55.09
N ASP A 52 -30.56 21.34 56.16
CA ASP A 52 -31.25 21.69 57.40
C ASP A 52 -31.69 23.16 57.43
N THR A 53 -32.35 23.57 58.51
CA THR A 53 -32.81 24.97 58.69
C THR A 53 -31.69 25.96 58.94
N SER A 54 -30.47 25.50 59.26
CA SER A 54 -29.26 26.31 59.43
C SER A 54 -28.43 26.39 58.16
N ASN A 55 -28.95 25.91 57.01
CA ASN A 55 -28.30 25.84 55.73
C ASN A 55 -27.04 24.95 55.69
N ASN A 56 -26.92 23.98 56.62
CA ASN A 56 -25.91 22.96 56.49
C ASN A 56 -26.27 22.00 55.33
N ILE A 57 -25.30 21.72 54.46
CA ILE A 57 -25.47 20.90 53.28
C ILE A 57 -24.64 19.64 53.40
N GLU A 58 -25.22 18.49 53.04
CA GLU A 58 -24.51 17.26 52.78
C GLU A 58 -25.02 16.63 51.50
N VAL A 59 -24.11 16.18 50.66
CA VAL A 59 -24.40 15.34 49.51
C VAL A 59 -24.25 13.88 49.91
N VAL A 60 -25.25 13.07 49.62
CA VAL A 60 -25.22 11.62 49.81
C VAL A 60 -25.47 10.91 48.50
N LYS A 61 -24.83 9.76 48.32
CA LYS A 61 -25.04 8.90 47.16
C LYS A 61 -26.08 7.84 47.52
N VAL A 62 -27.16 7.78 46.78
CA VAL A 62 -28.19 6.72 46.91
C VAL A 62 -27.83 5.56 46.01
N THR A 63 -27.78 4.37 46.60
CA THR A 63 -27.41 3.12 45.91
C THR A 63 -28.56 2.11 45.81
N ALA A 64 -29.62 2.30 46.60
CA ALA A 64 -30.86 1.53 46.51
C ALA A 64 -32.06 2.34 46.97
N VAL A 65 -33.21 2.07 46.41
CA VAL A 65 -34.50 2.69 46.75
C VAL A 65 -35.52 1.58 46.98
N SER A 66 -36.17 1.61 48.16
CA SER A 66 -37.28 0.73 48.48
C SER A 66 -38.44 1.60 49.01
N THR A 67 -39.39 1.90 48.13
CA THR A 67 -40.53 2.82 48.41
C THR A 67 -40.04 4.19 48.90
N ASP A 68 -40.10 4.48 50.19
CA ASP A 68 -39.67 5.76 50.80
C ASP A 68 -38.35 5.63 51.57
N THR A 69 -37.71 4.45 51.56
CA THR A 69 -36.43 4.17 52.22
C THR A 69 -35.30 4.12 51.21
N PHE A 70 -34.25 4.91 51.43
CA PHE A 70 -33.10 4.99 50.56
C PHE A 70 -31.86 4.49 51.29
N THR A 71 -31.10 3.59 50.66
CA THR A 71 -29.76 3.22 51.11
C THR A 71 -28.77 4.25 50.58
N ILE A 72 -27.97 4.80 51.50
CA ILE A 72 -27.11 5.94 51.20
C ILE A 72 -25.64 5.72 51.58
N VAL A 73 -24.74 6.38 50.86
CA VAL A 73 -23.36 6.58 51.27
C VAL A 73 -23.21 8.07 51.61
N ARG A 74 -22.73 8.31 52.82
CA ARG A 74 -22.65 9.66 53.41
C ARG A 74 -21.45 10.45 52.90
N GLY A 75 -21.48 11.78 53.10
CA GLY A 75 -20.33 12.68 52.91
C GLY A 75 -19.76 12.63 51.51
N GLN A 76 -20.58 12.74 50.49
CA GLN A 76 -20.16 12.72 49.10
C GLN A 76 -19.87 14.12 48.58
N ASP A 77 -19.24 14.23 47.41
CA ASP A 77 -18.99 15.45 46.67
C ASP A 77 -18.32 16.55 47.53
N GLY A 78 -17.34 16.19 48.32
CA GLY A 78 -16.59 17.09 49.18
C GLY A 78 -17.30 17.60 50.44
N THR A 79 -18.52 17.04 50.73
CA THR A 79 -19.27 17.37 51.94
C THR A 79 -18.97 16.40 53.10
N THR A 80 -19.29 16.83 54.34
CA THR A 80 -19.08 16.02 55.55
C THR A 80 -20.41 15.53 56.08
N ALA A 81 -20.44 14.24 56.52
CA ALA A 81 -21.62 13.63 57.15
C ALA A 81 -22.03 14.36 58.44
N ARG A 82 -23.31 14.68 58.56
CA ARG A 82 -23.90 15.43 59.69
C ARG A 82 -25.21 14.79 60.17
N ASN A 83 -25.64 15.16 61.36
CA ASN A 83 -26.98 14.82 61.83
C ASN A 83 -28.01 15.77 61.19
N TYR A 84 -29.13 15.21 60.74
CA TYR A 84 -30.26 15.97 60.18
C TYR A 84 -31.53 15.61 60.91
N SER A 85 -32.28 16.60 61.35
CA SER A 85 -33.57 16.42 62.02
C SER A 85 -34.67 15.98 61.03
N ALA A 86 -35.71 15.36 61.53
CA ALA A 86 -36.93 15.19 60.75
C ALA A 86 -37.37 16.51 60.12
N THR A 87 -37.97 16.46 58.93
CA THR A 87 -38.40 17.57 58.11
C THR A 87 -37.27 18.36 57.40
N SER A 88 -35.96 18.02 57.62
CA SER A 88 -34.88 18.55 56.78
C SER A 88 -35.14 18.25 55.30
N ARG A 89 -34.80 19.18 54.44
CA ARG A 89 -35.06 19.05 52.99
C ARG A 89 -34.14 17.97 52.35
N VAL A 90 -34.72 17.21 51.44
CA VAL A 90 -34.06 16.19 50.64
C VAL A 90 -34.32 16.51 49.17
N GLU A 91 -33.32 16.81 48.43
CA GLU A 91 -33.45 17.25 47.04
C GLU A 91 -32.42 16.63 46.12
N LEU A 92 -32.84 16.23 44.94
CA LEU A 92 -31.93 15.84 43.87
C LEU A 92 -31.48 17.12 43.11
N ARG A 93 -30.28 17.61 43.46
CA ARG A 93 -29.66 18.77 42.84
C ARG A 93 -28.51 18.36 41.91
N PRO A 94 -28.19 19.13 40.86
CA PRO A 94 -26.94 18.97 40.19
C PRO A 94 -25.79 19.21 41.20
N VAL A 95 -24.83 18.26 41.23
CA VAL A 95 -23.64 18.29 42.08
C VAL A 95 -22.41 18.14 41.19
N GLN A 96 -21.22 18.59 41.63
CA GLN A 96 -19.99 18.55 40.82
C GLN A 96 -19.69 17.14 40.30
N GLY A 97 -19.78 16.12 41.19
CA GLY A 97 -19.51 14.74 40.82
C GLY A 97 -20.44 14.15 39.75
N LEU A 98 -21.55 14.83 39.41
CA LEU A 98 -22.41 14.43 38.30
C LEU A 98 -21.76 14.77 36.94
N PHE A 99 -20.86 15.73 36.91
CA PHE A 99 -20.26 16.27 35.68
C PHE A 99 -18.78 15.90 35.52
N ASP A 100 -18.13 15.36 36.55
CA ASP A 100 -16.69 15.05 36.54
C ASP A 100 -16.28 14.12 35.39
N ASP A 101 -17.17 13.19 35.02
CA ASP A 101 -16.96 12.26 33.90
C ASP A 101 -17.48 12.78 32.55
N LYS A 102 -17.98 14.02 32.49
CA LYS A 102 -18.57 14.57 31.27
C LYS A 102 -17.56 15.43 30.51
N VAL A 103 -17.45 15.18 29.21
CA VAL A 103 -16.61 15.99 28.33
C VAL A 103 -17.24 17.36 28.17
N SER A 104 -16.49 18.41 28.49
CA SER A 104 -16.92 19.79 28.33
C SER A 104 -17.16 20.12 26.86
N ARG A 105 -18.25 20.85 26.59
CA ARG A 105 -18.60 21.32 25.24
C ARG A 105 -17.57 22.29 24.64
N GLY A 106 -16.73 22.89 25.47
CA GLY A 106 -15.65 23.81 25.08
C GLY A 106 -14.30 23.13 24.82
N GLY A 107 -14.25 21.81 24.81
CA GLY A 107 -13.04 21.03 24.67
C GLY A 107 -12.38 20.72 26.02
N GLY A 108 -12.52 19.54 26.51
CA GLY A 108 -11.84 19.02 27.69
C GLY A 108 -10.90 17.89 27.31
N THR A 109 -9.88 17.65 28.12
CA THR A 109 -9.04 16.46 27.98
C THR A 109 -9.83 15.25 28.43
N MET A 110 -10.07 14.30 27.54
CA MET A 110 -10.62 13.01 27.91
C MET A 110 -9.53 12.18 28.60
N LEU A 111 -9.74 11.89 29.89
CA LEU A 111 -8.81 11.04 30.66
C LEU A 111 -9.13 9.55 30.49
N GLY A 112 -10.21 9.20 29.81
CA GLY A 112 -10.64 7.85 29.55
C GLY A 112 -10.49 7.43 28.08
N HIS A 113 -10.51 6.13 27.82
CA HIS A 113 -10.48 5.57 26.47
C HIS A 113 -11.78 5.88 25.74
N LEU A 114 -11.71 6.56 24.59
CA LEU A 114 -12.85 6.69 23.69
C LEU A 114 -12.92 5.42 22.83
N GLU A 115 -13.84 4.52 23.14
CA GLU A 115 -14.13 3.41 22.24
C GLU A 115 -14.88 3.92 21.01
N ALA A 116 -14.18 4.00 19.89
CA ALA A 116 -14.83 4.21 18.62
C ALA A 116 -15.52 2.92 18.16
N ILE A 117 -16.72 3.08 17.64
CA ILE A 117 -17.50 1.94 17.10
C ILE A 117 -16.72 1.34 15.91
N ALA A 118 -16.57 0.01 15.91
CA ALA A 118 -16.07 -0.70 14.74
C ALA A 118 -16.98 -0.39 13.53
N ASN A 119 -16.42 -0.03 12.39
CA ASN A 119 -17.13 0.35 11.17
C ASN A 119 -17.89 1.70 11.28
N ALA A 120 -17.26 2.69 11.90
CA ALA A 120 -17.79 4.06 11.92
C ALA A 120 -18.10 4.58 10.49
N THR A 121 -19.34 5.01 10.28
CA THR A 121 -19.81 5.60 9.00
C THR A 121 -20.26 7.04 9.21
N GLY A 122 -20.03 7.92 8.23
CA GLY A 122 -20.42 9.33 8.30
C GLY A 122 -19.57 10.13 9.29
N ASN A 123 -20.21 10.88 10.21
CA ASN A 123 -19.56 11.78 11.17
C ASN A 123 -19.13 11.08 12.48
N GLN A 124 -19.07 9.77 12.51
CA GLN A 124 -18.58 9.02 13.67
C GLN A 124 -17.05 9.14 13.80
N ILE A 125 -16.55 9.03 15.04
CA ILE A 125 -15.12 9.10 15.29
C ILE A 125 -14.51 7.72 14.96
N PRO A 126 -13.64 7.62 13.95
CA PRO A 126 -12.96 6.34 13.66
C PRO A 126 -11.95 6.01 14.76
N ARG A 127 -11.59 4.73 14.89
CA ARG A 127 -10.53 4.30 15.82
C ARG A 127 -9.21 4.98 15.47
N VAL A 128 -8.37 5.25 16.46
CA VAL A 128 -7.07 5.92 16.27
C VAL A 128 -6.18 5.19 15.26
N ASN A 129 -6.31 3.86 15.17
CA ASN A 129 -5.61 3.04 14.18
C ASN A 129 -6.20 3.09 12.75
N GLU A 130 -7.35 3.77 12.58
CA GLU A 130 -8.03 3.96 11.29
C GLU A 130 -7.87 5.39 10.74
N VAL A 131 -7.24 6.28 11.53
CA VAL A 131 -7.03 7.69 11.15
C VAL A 131 -5.57 7.94 10.86
N VAL A 132 -5.28 8.29 9.62
CA VAL A 132 -3.99 8.88 9.26
C VAL A 132 -4.11 10.39 9.46
N LYS A 133 -3.29 10.96 10.34
CA LYS A 133 -3.31 12.39 10.62
C LYS A 133 -2.97 13.20 9.37
N LYS A 134 -3.67 14.31 9.20
CA LYS A 134 -3.55 15.19 8.03
C LYS A 134 -2.16 15.85 7.87
N SER A 135 -1.31 15.81 8.89
CA SER A 135 0.04 16.36 8.87
C SER A 135 1.02 15.41 9.53
N GLY A 136 1.84 14.74 8.73
CA GLY A 136 3.09 14.14 9.16
C GLY A 136 3.01 12.86 9.99
N ASP A 137 2.00 12.01 9.80
CA ASP A 137 2.00 10.68 10.40
C ASP A 137 2.81 9.69 9.54
N THR A 138 3.63 8.90 10.23
CA THR A 138 4.32 7.76 9.62
C THR A 138 3.47 6.51 9.85
N MET A 139 3.02 5.88 8.80
CA MET A 139 2.41 4.56 8.88
C MET A 139 3.50 3.51 9.06
N SER A 140 3.52 2.84 10.21
CA SER A 140 4.47 1.76 10.48
C SER A 140 4.02 0.39 9.93
N GLY A 141 2.82 0.30 9.36
CA GLY A 141 2.25 -0.90 8.75
C GLY A 141 1.82 -0.67 7.32
N ALA A 142 1.55 -1.75 6.59
CA ALA A 142 1.03 -1.66 5.23
C ALA A 142 -0.35 -1.00 5.20
N LEU A 143 -0.52 0.02 4.35
CA LEU A 143 -1.84 0.55 4.01
C LEU A 143 -2.49 -0.40 2.99
N ILE A 144 -3.42 -1.22 3.44
CA ILE A 144 -4.21 -2.07 2.56
C ILE A 144 -5.51 -1.33 2.25
N VAL A 145 -5.58 -0.76 1.07
CA VAL A 145 -6.79 -0.12 0.54
C VAL A 145 -7.17 -0.77 -0.78
N PRO A 146 -8.46 -1.00 -1.06
CA PRO A 146 -8.91 -1.49 -2.36
C PRO A 146 -8.50 -0.55 -3.50
N GLU A 147 -8.41 0.73 -3.21
CA GLU A 147 -8.01 1.75 -4.15
C GLU A 147 -7.50 3.00 -3.42
N LEU A 148 -6.37 3.53 -3.86
CA LEU A 148 -5.84 4.81 -3.42
C LEU A 148 -6.13 5.86 -4.50
N ARG A 149 -7.08 6.76 -4.23
CA ARG A 149 -7.45 7.84 -5.17
C ARG A 149 -7.18 9.20 -4.53
N GLY A 150 -6.50 10.05 -5.27
CA GLY A 150 -6.44 11.49 -5.01
C GLY A 150 -7.62 12.25 -5.66
N PRO A 151 -7.78 13.54 -5.40
CA PRO A 151 -8.68 14.39 -6.16
C PRO A 151 -8.38 14.24 -7.67
N SER A 152 -9.41 14.09 -8.48
CA SER A 152 -9.28 13.87 -9.94
C SER A 152 -8.58 12.55 -10.34
N ASN A 153 -8.61 11.52 -9.47
CA ASN A 153 -7.98 10.22 -9.70
C ASN A 153 -6.46 10.26 -9.89
N VAL A 154 -5.81 11.27 -9.36
CA VAL A 154 -4.35 11.44 -9.38
C VAL A 154 -3.79 11.25 -7.99
N ILE A 155 -2.76 10.41 -7.85
CA ILE A 155 -1.90 10.39 -6.66
C ILE A 155 -0.78 11.39 -6.93
N ASP A 156 -0.85 12.55 -6.28
CA ASP A 156 0.19 13.57 -6.43
C ASP A 156 1.33 13.29 -5.44
N VAL A 157 2.53 13.12 -5.99
CA VAL A 157 3.76 13.01 -5.20
C VAL A 157 4.48 14.36 -5.30
N PRO A 158 4.48 15.17 -4.23
CA PRO A 158 5.08 16.51 -4.28
C PRO A 158 6.55 16.47 -4.70
N SER A 159 7.03 17.57 -5.30
CA SER A 159 8.42 17.73 -5.68
C SER A 159 9.38 17.45 -4.50
N GLY A 160 10.42 16.66 -4.75
CA GLY A 160 11.37 16.23 -3.73
C GLY A 160 10.97 14.98 -2.95
N HIS A 161 9.78 14.43 -3.19
CA HIS A 161 9.34 13.15 -2.66
C HIS A 161 9.35 12.08 -3.75
N ARG A 162 9.46 10.83 -3.35
CA ARG A 162 9.46 9.69 -4.28
C ARG A 162 8.63 8.55 -3.71
N ILE A 163 8.17 7.69 -4.60
CA ILE A 163 7.62 6.39 -4.21
C ILE A 163 8.79 5.42 -4.23
N ASP A 164 9.25 5.00 -3.05
CA ASP A 164 10.30 4.01 -2.91
C ASP A 164 9.69 2.62 -2.78
N GLY A 165 9.99 1.75 -3.73
CA GLY A 165 9.72 0.32 -3.61
C GLY A 165 11.00 -0.37 -3.14
N ALA A 166 10.92 -1.18 -2.09
CA ALA A 166 12.05 -1.96 -1.59
C ALA A 166 12.57 -2.97 -2.63
N ASP A 167 11.71 -3.39 -3.57
CA ASP A 167 12.02 -4.33 -4.64
C ASP A 167 11.80 -3.69 -6.02
N SER A 168 12.69 -4.01 -6.97
CA SER A 168 12.50 -3.67 -8.37
C SER A 168 11.18 -4.29 -8.87
N GLY A 169 10.22 -3.46 -9.26
CA GLY A 169 8.89 -3.90 -9.70
C GLY A 169 7.78 -3.66 -8.66
N ALA A 170 8.06 -3.03 -7.52
CA ALA A 170 7.02 -2.66 -6.55
C ALA A 170 5.95 -1.71 -7.13
N ILE A 171 6.27 -1.01 -8.20
CA ILE A 171 5.32 -0.17 -8.96
C ILE A 171 5.22 -0.73 -10.37
N LYS A 172 4.04 -1.23 -10.75
CA LYS A 172 3.75 -1.74 -12.08
C LYS A 172 2.67 -0.89 -12.74
N VAL A 173 3.04 -0.20 -13.82
CA VAL A 173 2.12 0.57 -14.64
C VAL A 173 2.22 0.06 -16.07
N PRO A 174 1.11 -0.23 -16.77
CA PRO A 174 1.16 -0.67 -18.16
C PRO A 174 2.00 0.24 -19.03
N GLY A 175 2.94 -0.35 -19.79
CA GLY A 175 3.88 0.38 -20.63
C GLY A 175 5.17 0.84 -19.93
N MET A 176 5.27 0.72 -18.61
CA MET A 176 6.48 1.06 -17.87
C MET A 176 7.61 0.07 -18.16
N VAL A 177 8.84 0.57 -18.27
CA VAL A 177 10.03 -0.29 -18.30
C VAL A 177 10.31 -0.76 -16.87
N ILE A 178 10.21 -2.06 -16.64
CA ILE A 178 10.45 -2.71 -15.32
C ILE A 178 11.95 -2.87 -15.08
N GLN A 179 12.66 -3.34 -16.09
CA GLN A 179 14.12 -3.52 -16.07
C GLN A 179 14.70 -3.41 -17.47
N THR A 180 15.96 -3.02 -17.52
CA THR A 180 16.77 -3.00 -18.75
C THR A 180 18.04 -3.77 -18.49
N VAL A 181 18.38 -4.68 -19.39
CA VAL A 181 19.69 -5.31 -19.47
C VAL A 181 20.35 -4.94 -20.80
N TYR A 182 21.64 -4.70 -20.78
CA TYR A 182 22.40 -4.22 -21.92
C TYR A 182 23.76 -4.88 -21.98
N LYS A 183 24.20 -5.20 -23.20
CA LYS A 183 25.52 -5.68 -23.49
C LYS A 183 26.06 -4.98 -24.72
N GLN A 184 27.20 -4.32 -24.59
CA GLN A 184 28.01 -3.92 -25.72
C GLN A 184 28.88 -5.11 -26.18
N VAL A 185 28.98 -5.32 -27.47
CA VAL A 185 29.76 -6.37 -28.11
C VAL A 185 30.84 -5.72 -28.96
N ASP A 186 32.04 -5.71 -28.45
CA ASP A 186 33.25 -5.16 -29.09
C ASP A 186 34.20 -6.26 -29.61
N THR A 187 33.82 -7.51 -29.39
CA THR A 187 34.53 -8.66 -29.95
C THR A 187 34.46 -8.66 -31.47
N VAL A 188 35.59 -8.75 -32.11
CA VAL A 188 35.70 -8.94 -33.57
C VAL A 188 35.69 -10.44 -33.86
N THR A 189 34.62 -10.92 -34.52
CA THR A 189 34.43 -12.34 -34.74
C THR A 189 34.18 -12.69 -36.19
N THR A 190 34.71 -13.83 -36.62
CA THR A 190 34.50 -14.41 -37.96
C THR A 190 33.78 -15.76 -37.81
N ILE A 191 32.63 -15.93 -38.48
CA ILE A 191 31.79 -17.12 -38.38
C ILE A 191 31.55 -17.66 -39.81
N ALA A 192 32.21 -18.79 -40.14
CA ALA A 192 31.97 -19.47 -41.38
C ALA A 192 30.84 -20.47 -41.28
N THR A 193 29.97 -20.55 -42.29
CA THR A 193 28.88 -21.53 -42.34
C THR A 193 28.75 -22.10 -43.75
N SER A 194 28.37 -23.39 -43.86
CA SER A 194 28.05 -24.04 -45.11
C SER A 194 26.72 -23.58 -45.69
N ALA A 195 26.49 -23.85 -46.97
CA ALA A 195 25.24 -23.52 -47.62
C ALA A 195 24.04 -24.10 -46.88
N ASN A 196 22.99 -23.27 -46.71
CA ASN A 196 21.70 -23.61 -46.07
C ASN A 196 21.82 -24.01 -44.59
N LEU A 197 22.92 -23.69 -43.91
CA LEU A 197 23.08 -23.92 -42.48
C LEU A 197 22.93 -22.63 -41.70
N GLU A 198 22.26 -22.76 -40.53
CA GLU A 198 22.12 -21.71 -39.58
C GLU A 198 23.31 -21.68 -38.60
N ALA A 199 23.80 -20.51 -38.29
CA ALA A 199 24.85 -20.32 -37.30
C ALA A 199 24.45 -19.24 -36.27
N SER A 200 24.91 -19.39 -35.05
CA SER A 200 24.82 -18.38 -34.02
C SER A 200 25.81 -17.25 -34.26
N VAL A 201 25.39 -15.99 -34.17
CA VAL A 201 26.32 -14.87 -34.11
C VAL A 201 26.87 -14.84 -32.68
N THR A 202 28.14 -15.24 -32.55
CA THR A 202 28.84 -15.31 -31.27
C THR A 202 28.74 -13.96 -30.54
N ASP A 203 28.56 -13.95 -29.24
CA ASP A 203 28.43 -12.78 -28.38
C ASP A 203 27.16 -11.92 -28.57
N MET A 204 26.41 -12.07 -29.67
CA MET A 204 25.13 -11.38 -29.86
C MET A 204 23.99 -12.11 -29.17
N PHE A 205 24.13 -12.27 -27.87
CA PHE A 205 23.09 -12.84 -26.99
C PHE A 205 23.06 -12.10 -25.66
N LEU A 206 21.90 -12.16 -25.00
CA LEU A 206 21.71 -11.59 -23.67
C LEU A 206 20.59 -12.34 -22.95
N ASP A 207 20.75 -12.45 -21.65
CA ASP A 207 19.78 -13.10 -20.76
C ASP A 207 18.94 -12.04 -20.04
N ILE A 208 17.68 -12.36 -19.81
CA ILE A 208 16.78 -11.61 -18.96
C ILE A 208 15.89 -12.56 -18.16
N THR A 209 15.66 -12.26 -16.88
CA THR A 209 14.69 -12.95 -16.04
C THR A 209 13.51 -12.02 -15.79
N PRO A 210 12.37 -12.22 -16.47
CA PRO A 210 11.22 -11.35 -16.30
C PRO A 210 10.71 -11.35 -14.85
N LYS A 211 10.29 -10.20 -14.36
CA LYS A 211 9.69 -10.05 -13.02
C LYS A 211 8.24 -10.51 -13.00
N TYR A 212 7.54 -10.38 -14.12
CA TYR A 212 6.13 -10.74 -14.26
C TYR A 212 5.91 -11.63 -15.47
N ASN A 213 5.05 -12.63 -15.33
CA ASN A 213 4.74 -13.58 -16.40
C ASN A 213 3.94 -12.97 -17.55
N ASP A 214 3.24 -11.86 -17.32
CA ASP A 214 2.45 -11.12 -18.31
C ASP A 214 3.25 -10.02 -19.02
N SER A 215 4.47 -9.72 -18.57
CA SER A 215 5.34 -8.72 -19.20
C SER A 215 5.69 -9.08 -20.63
N LYS A 216 5.95 -8.05 -21.44
CA LYS A 216 6.58 -8.19 -22.74
C LYS A 216 8.06 -7.90 -22.66
N ILE A 217 8.84 -8.48 -23.55
CA ILE A 217 10.27 -8.21 -23.69
C ILE A 217 10.51 -7.51 -25.02
N LEU A 218 10.95 -6.25 -24.95
CA LEU A 218 11.45 -5.52 -26.12
C LEU A 218 12.90 -5.91 -26.32
N VAL A 219 13.16 -6.65 -27.42
CA VAL A 219 14.49 -7.03 -27.87
C VAL A 219 14.97 -5.98 -28.87
N MET A 220 16.13 -5.42 -28.64
CA MET A 220 16.80 -4.48 -29.54
C MET A 220 18.22 -4.95 -29.76
N MET A 221 18.61 -5.01 -31.03
CA MET A 221 19.96 -5.37 -31.44
C MET A 221 20.47 -4.36 -32.48
N ASP A 222 21.63 -3.82 -32.23
CA ASP A 222 22.37 -3.06 -33.21
C ASP A 222 23.59 -3.87 -33.63
N VAL A 223 23.64 -4.23 -34.91
CA VAL A 223 24.61 -5.20 -35.44
C VAL A 223 25.42 -4.55 -36.53
N THR A 224 26.68 -4.37 -36.26
CA THR A 224 27.66 -3.96 -37.30
C THR A 224 28.35 -5.19 -37.86
N SER A 225 28.17 -5.42 -39.12
CA SER A 225 28.68 -6.64 -39.77
C SER A 225 28.86 -6.52 -41.25
N GLU A 226 29.66 -7.41 -41.81
CA GLU A 226 29.77 -7.68 -43.22
C GLU A 226 29.73 -9.19 -43.49
N GLN A 227 29.48 -9.61 -44.70
CA GLN A 227 29.49 -11.02 -45.10
C GLN A 227 30.20 -11.22 -46.44
N SER A 228 30.88 -12.38 -46.59
CA SER A 228 31.62 -12.67 -47.81
C SER A 228 30.74 -12.97 -49.04
N ASN A 229 29.47 -13.31 -48.80
CA ASN A 229 28.48 -13.56 -49.84
C ASN A 229 27.17 -12.93 -49.50
N GLN A 230 26.44 -12.50 -50.49
CA GLN A 230 25.06 -12.00 -50.39
C GLN A 230 24.13 -13.10 -49.89
N ASN A 231 22.91 -12.77 -49.47
CA ASN A 231 21.86 -13.70 -49.18
C ASN A 231 21.92 -14.33 -47.78
N ILE A 232 22.03 -13.52 -46.75
CA ILE A 232 21.75 -13.96 -45.39
C ILE A 232 20.43 -13.39 -44.88
N VAL A 233 19.83 -14.12 -43.97
CA VAL A 233 18.69 -13.64 -43.17
C VAL A 233 19.06 -13.79 -41.72
N PHE A 234 18.76 -12.77 -40.94
CA PHE A 234 18.89 -12.83 -39.48
C PHE A 234 17.70 -13.54 -38.88
N ARG A 235 17.94 -14.37 -37.88
CA ARG A 235 16.93 -15.02 -37.01
C ARG A 235 17.13 -14.60 -35.57
N LEU A 236 16.05 -14.29 -34.92
CA LEU A 236 16.03 -14.11 -33.48
C LEU A 236 15.58 -15.44 -32.84
N THR A 237 16.32 -15.90 -31.85
CA THR A 237 15.89 -17.07 -31.06
C THR A 237 15.66 -16.68 -29.60
N ARG A 238 14.68 -17.32 -28.98
CA ARG A 238 14.46 -17.34 -27.54
C ARG A 238 14.67 -18.78 -27.06
N ASN A 239 15.65 -18.99 -26.18
CA ASN A 239 16.05 -20.31 -25.69
C ASN A 239 16.26 -21.32 -26.85
N GLY A 240 16.90 -20.87 -27.94
CA GLY A 240 17.15 -21.67 -29.12
C GLY A 240 16.00 -21.82 -30.11
N THR A 241 14.78 -21.42 -29.75
CA THR A 241 13.61 -21.47 -30.64
C THR A 241 13.47 -20.14 -31.40
N ALA A 242 13.34 -20.21 -32.72
CA ALA A 242 13.20 -19.04 -33.58
C ALA A 242 11.87 -18.32 -33.32
N ILE A 243 11.94 -17.01 -33.17
CA ILE A 243 10.81 -16.10 -32.92
C ILE A 243 10.88 -14.90 -33.88
N GLY A 244 9.78 -14.16 -34.01
CA GLY A 244 9.73 -12.92 -34.81
C GLY A 244 9.82 -13.14 -36.32
N ASN A 245 9.79 -14.37 -36.80
CA ASN A 245 9.83 -14.67 -38.23
C ASN A 245 8.51 -14.35 -38.91
N ASN A 246 8.55 -14.19 -40.24
CA ASN A 246 7.33 -14.08 -41.01
C ASN A 246 6.49 -15.37 -40.85
N SER A 247 5.32 -15.22 -40.21
CA SER A 247 4.42 -16.34 -39.93
C SER A 247 3.57 -16.80 -41.13
N ALA A 248 3.58 -16.05 -42.22
CA ALA A 248 2.82 -16.39 -43.42
C ALA A 248 3.42 -17.52 -44.23
N VAL A 249 4.66 -17.90 -43.94
CA VAL A 249 5.38 -18.97 -44.61
C VAL A 249 6.08 -19.86 -43.59
N PRO A 250 6.23 -21.17 -43.89
CA PRO A 250 6.98 -22.10 -43.04
C PRO A 250 8.42 -21.61 -42.82
N LEU A 251 8.97 -21.82 -41.61
CA LEU A 251 10.36 -21.47 -41.29
C LEU A 251 11.31 -22.41 -42.07
N GLN A 252 11.80 -21.96 -43.20
CA GLN A 252 12.78 -22.66 -44.05
C GLN A 252 13.64 -21.65 -44.79
N GLY A 253 14.83 -22.09 -45.19
CA GLY A 253 15.75 -21.30 -46.03
C GLY A 253 15.86 -19.83 -45.69
N TRP A 254 15.25 -19.00 -46.50
CA TRP A 254 15.30 -17.53 -46.40
C TRP A 254 14.35 -16.88 -45.41
N VAL A 255 13.57 -17.64 -44.71
CA VAL A 255 12.61 -17.07 -43.72
C VAL A 255 13.37 -16.73 -42.44
N GLY A 256 13.21 -15.51 -42.00
CA GLY A 256 13.85 -15.01 -40.80
C GLY A 256 13.17 -13.77 -40.23
N TRP A 257 13.82 -13.19 -39.24
CA TRP A 257 13.36 -11.98 -38.56
C TRP A 257 13.64 -10.73 -39.43
N LYS A 258 14.87 -10.61 -39.93
CA LYS A 258 15.30 -9.50 -40.79
C LYS A 258 16.21 -10.00 -41.91
N SER A 259 16.15 -9.34 -43.08
CA SER A 259 17.09 -9.61 -44.14
C SER A 259 18.49 -9.11 -43.77
N GLY A 260 19.51 -9.78 -44.25
CA GLY A 260 20.87 -9.27 -44.24
C GLY A 260 21.03 -8.06 -45.14
N VAL A 261 22.22 -7.49 -45.15
CA VAL A 261 22.58 -6.43 -46.05
C VAL A 261 23.01 -7.05 -47.36
N TYR A 262 22.51 -6.51 -48.47
CA TYR A 262 23.04 -6.79 -49.77
C TYR A 262 24.08 -5.72 -50.09
N ASP A 263 25.32 -6.08 -50.00
CA ASP A 263 26.40 -5.19 -50.38
C ASP A 263 27.07 -5.72 -51.67
N GLY A 264 27.04 -4.90 -52.69
CA GLY A 264 27.78 -5.16 -53.93
C GLY A 264 29.15 -4.48 -53.97
N ASN A 265 29.59 -3.93 -52.84
CA ASN A 265 30.84 -3.26 -52.66
C ASN A 265 31.82 -4.17 -51.92
N ASP A 266 32.90 -4.42 -52.52
CA ASP A 266 33.89 -5.40 -52.13
C ASP A 266 34.60 -5.02 -50.81
N ASP A 267 34.13 -5.51 -49.69
CA ASP A 267 34.93 -5.92 -48.56
C ASP A 267 35.50 -4.79 -47.67
N SER A 268 35.11 -3.53 -47.85
CA SER A 268 35.82 -2.44 -47.17
C SER A 268 35.11 -1.85 -45.95
N THR A 269 33.79 -1.88 -45.90
CA THR A 269 33.01 -1.16 -44.87
C THR A 269 31.88 -2.00 -44.29
N PRO A 270 31.92 -2.35 -43.00
CA PRO A 270 30.84 -3.07 -42.36
C PRO A 270 29.60 -2.17 -42.21
N GLN A 271 28.42 -2.73 -42.29
CA GLN A 271 27.18 -2.00 -42.18
C GLN A 271 26.49 -2.25 -40.84
N SER A 272 25.99 -1.19 -40.23
CA SER A 272 25.23 -1.27 -39.03
C SER A 272 23.73 -1.45 -39.30
N ARG A 273 23.08 -2.30 -38.54
CA ARG A 273 21.67 -2.59 -38.67
C ARG A 273 20.99 -2.67 -37.31
N PHE A 274 20.08 -1.73 -37.04
CA PHE A 274 19.21 -1.79 -35.89
C PHE A 274 18.00 -2.68 -36.16
N MET A 275 17.72 -3.58 -35.23
CA MET A 275 16.61 -4.54 -35.30
C MET A 275 15.89 -4.57 -33.98
N SER A 276 14.55 -4.62 -33.98
CA SER A 276 13.75 -4.74 -32.79
C SER A 276 12.60 -5.71 -32.92
N TYR A 277 12.21 -6.31 -31.79
CA TYR A 277 11.08 -7.25 -31.69
C TYR A 277 10.46 -7.16 -30.30
N MET A 278 9.13 -7.20 -30.26
CA MET A 278 8.38 -7.28 -28.99
C MET A 278 7.90 -8.71 -28.78
N ASP A 279 8.46 -9.39 -27.83
CA ASP A 279 8.11 -10.76 -27.44
C ASP A 279 7.13 -10.80 -26.29
N SER A 280 6.33 -11.85 -26.23
CA SER A 280 5.40 -12.17 -25.12
C SER A 280 5.72 -13.55 -24.57
N PRO A 281 6.72 -13.68 -23.69
CA PRO A 281 7.27 -14.98 -23.32
C PRO A 281 6.35 -15.80 -22.39
N GLY A 282 5.50 -15.14 -21.59
CA GLY A 282 4.56 -15.79 -20.67
C GLY A 282 5.21 -16.55 -19.51
N THR A 283 6.39 -16.11 -19.04
CA THR A 283 7.15 -16.79 -17.98
C THR A 283 8.03 -15.83 -17.20
N THR A 284 8.35 -16.21 -15.96
CA THR A 284 9.36 -15.56 -15.12
C THR A 284 10.68 -16.32 -15.05
N SER A 285 10.83 -17.38 -15.83
CA SER A 285 12.11 -18.08 -15.97
C SER A 285 13.10 -17.27 -16.80
N THR A 286 14.39 -17.48 -16.58
CA THR A 286 15.43 -16.82 -17.38
C THR A 286 15.30 -17.20 -18.86
N LEU A 287 15.40 -16.19 -19.72
CA LEU A 287 15.29 -16.28 -21.16
C LEU A 287 16.58 -15.81 -21.80
N THR A 288 17.11 -16.58 -22.72
CA THR A 288 18.24 -16.20 -23.56
C THR A 288 17.75 -15.79 -24.94
N TYR A 289 17.98 -14.53 -25.30
CA TYR A 289 17.74 -14.03 -26.67
C TYR A 289 19.06 -13.99 -27.42
N GLN A 290 19.10 -14.64 -28.60
CA GLN A 290 20.32 -14.76 -29.40
C GLN A 290 20.06 -14.44 -30.87
N LEU A 291 20.98 -13.69 -31.46
CA LEU A 291 21.03 -13.50 -32.90
C LEU A 291 21.65 -14.70 -33.59
N ARG A 292 21.00 -15.15 -34.64
CA ARG A 292 21.50 -16.15 -35.56
C ARG A 292 21.37 -15.65 -36.99
N PHE A 293 22.09 -16.26 -37.91
CA PHE A 293 21.91 -16.04 -39.32
C PHE A 293 21.83 -17.37 -40.08
N ILE A 294 21.19 -17.35 -41.22
CA ILE A 294 21.16 -18.42 -42.18
C ILE A 294 21.49 -17.86 -43.54
N ASN A 295 22.28 -18.58 -44.31
CA ASN A 295 22.53 -18.31 -45.71
C ASN A 295 21.80 -19.31 -46.60
N HIS A 296 21.67 -19.00 -47.87
CA HIS A 296 21.07 -19.87 -48.88
C HIS A 296 21.95 -20.02 -50.11
N GLY A 297 22.11 -21.28 -50.57
CA GLY A 297 22.73 -21.60 -51.83
C GLY A 297 24.27 -21.69 -51.86
N SER A 298 24.98 -20.97 -51.03
CA SER A 298 26.43 -20.96 -50.97
C SER A 298 26.95 -20.90 -49.54
N ALA A 299 28.16 -21.41 -49.30
CA ALA A 299 28.84 -21.16 -48.03
C ALA A 299 29.10 -19.65 -47.90
N THR A 300 28.99 -19.13 -46.66
CA THR A 300 29.29 -17.71 -46.36
C THR A 300 30.11 -17.59 -45.10
N THR A 301 30.83 -16.48 -45.00
CA THR A 301 31.51 -16.07 -43.77
C THR A 301 30.91 -14.76 -43.32
N PHE A 302 30.44 -14.72 -42.08
CA PHE A 302 29.89 -13.56 -41.41
C PHE A 302 30.98 -12.92 -40.52
N TYR A 303 31.18 -11.64 -40.67
CA TYR A 303 32.17 -10.85 -39.96
C TYR A 303 31.45 -9.89 -39.01
N LEU A 304 31.55 -10.09 -37.70
CA LEU A 304 30.99 -9.21 -36.71
C LEU A 304 31.98 -8.11 -36.34
N ASN A 305 31.52 -6.87 -36.32
CA ASN A 305 32.27 -5.66 -35.94
C ASN A 305 33.47 -5.32 -36.81
N ARG A 306 33.53 -5.87 -38.02
CA ARG A 306 34.61 -5.63 -38.99
C ARG A 306 34.17 -5.83 -40.43
N SER A 307 34.97 -5.34 -41.36
CA SER A 307 34.82 -5.63 -42.77
C SER A 307 35.43 -6.99 -43.15
N VAL A 308 35.09 -7.51 -44.34
CA VAL A 308 35.65 -8.75 -44.89
C VAL A 308 37.16 -8.64 -45.06
N ALA A 309 37.65 -7.54 -45.69
CA ALA A 309 39.05 -7.32 -45.97
C ALA A 309 39.88 -6.95 -44.74
N GLY A 310 39.30 -6.41 -43.71
CA GLY A 310 39.98 -6.00 -42.49
C GLY A 310 40.44 -7.21 -41.64
N ALA A 311 41.44 -7.92 -42.08
CA ALA A 311 41.82 -9.24 -41.53
C ALA A 311 42.45 -9.24 -40.13
N ALA A 312 42.97 -8.10 -39.66
CA ALA A 312 43.63 -8.09 -38.36
C ALA A 312 43.28 -6.82 -37.57
N VAL A 313 43.13 -6.99 -36.27
CA VAL A 313 43.02 -5.88 -35.32
C VAL A 313 44.25 -4.97 -35.47
N GLY A 314 44.04 -3.71 -35.80
CA GLY A 314 45.13 -2.72 -35.95
C GLY A 314 45.62 -2.47 -37.35
N GLN A 315 45.00 -3.04 -38.41
CA GLN A 315 45.29 -2.63 -39.80
C GLN A 315 44.68 -1.25 -40.06
N SER A 316 45.50 -0.29 -40.47
CA SER A 316 45.02 1.02 -40.94
C SER A 316 44.30 0.87 -42.26
N GLY A 317 43.08 1.39 -42.35
CA GLY A 317 42.32 1.46 -43.59
C GLY A 317 41.02 0.64 -43.63
N TYR A 318 40.68 -0.05 -42.55
CA TYR A 318 39.43 -0.80 -42.44
C TYR A 318 38.71 -0.46 -41.14
N GLU A 319 37.41 -0.31 -41.22
CA GLU A 319 36.58 0.04 -40.09
C GLU A 319 36.38 -1.16 -39.13
N ILE A 320 36.56 -0.89 -37.85
CA ILE A 320 36.18 -1.77 -36.74
C ILE A 320 35.17 -0.99 -35.89
N ALA A 321 34.07 -1.62 -35.60
CA ALA A 321 33.00 -0.98 -34.88
C ALA A 321 32.53 -1.90 -33.72
N THR A 322 31.42 -1.54 -33.08
CA THR A 322 30.82 -2.29 -32.03
C THR A 322 29.39 -2.62 -32.37
N SER A 323 28.88 -3.70 -31.79
CA SER A 323 27.47 -4.06 -31.80
C SER A 323 26.89 -4.02 -30.39
N SER A 324 25.59 -4.11 -30.26
CA SER A 324 24.95 -4.15 -28.94
C SER A 324 23.67 -4.97 -28.92
N VAL A 325 23.36 -5.46 -27.73
CA VAL A 325 22.07 -6.10 -27.41
C VAL A 325 21.47 -5.42 -26.20
N MET A 326 20.22 -5.03 -26.30
CA MET A 326 19.43 -4.49 -25.18
C MET A 326 18.10 -5.24 -25.07
N LEU A 327 17.74 -5.61 -23.87
CA LEU A 327 16.45 -6.17 -23.54
C LEU A 327 15.76 -5.31 -22.50
N GLN A 328 14.50 -4.99 -22.74
CA GLN A 328 13.67 -4.25 -21.77
C GLN A 328 12.43 -5.06 -21.45
N GLU A 329 12.19 -5.25 -20.17
CA GLU A 329 10.91 -5.77 -19.70
C GLU A 329 9.90 -4.63 -19.61
N ILE A 330 8.75 -4.81 -20.26
CA ILE A 330 7.66 -3.83 -20.33
C ILE A 330 6.45 -4.38 -19.59
N ALA A 331 5.96 -3.64 -18.60
CA ALA A 331 4.74 -3.95 -17.86
C ALA A 331 3.49 -4.00 -18.77
N GLN A 332 2.57 -4.91 -18.48
CA GLN A 332 1.26 -5.02 -19.13
C GLN A 332 0.13 -4.78 -18.15
#